data_86ceed51c10a324945cb10d41a4d7be8
#
_entry.id   86ceed51c10a324945cb10d41a4d7be8
#
_cell.length_a   1.000
_cell.length_b   1.000
_cell.length_c   1.000
_cell.angle_alpha   90.00
_cell.angle_beta   90.00
_cell.angle_gamma   90.00
#
_symmetry.space_group_name_H-M   'P 1'
#
loop_
_entity.id
_entity.type
_entity.pdbx_description
1 polymer ?
#
loop_
_entity_poly.entity_id
_entity_poly.type
_entity_poly.pdbx_seq_one_letter_code
_entity_poly.pdbx_strand_id
1 'polypeptide(L)'
;MGHCGDERFEVVTEFFGHYVYSVDHKGRVAIPNCFRKALPQESNGRLVLNKGHDRTISIHPLSVWKNVVGGTLPKLSINQRESRILRWGLAANANEAILDAQGRISIPKELLDFAGIINEVVIFGGGSYFIMANPEIFNKLQKEFEENYEKYAADLLDGSEGLVETV
;
A
#
# COMPACT_ATOMS: atom_id res chain seq x y z
N MET A 1 37.02 -21.19 4.35
CA MET A 1 36.44 -19.87 4.05
C MET A 1 34.94 -20.03 4.02
N GLY A 2 34.29 -19.60 5.09
CA GLY A 2 32.86 -19.69 5.21
C GLY A 2 32.16 -18.81 4.19
N HIS A 3 31.36 -19.42 3.33
CA HIS A 3 30.28 -18.71 2.70
C HIS A 3 29.32 -18.34 3.82
N CYS A 4 29.37 -17.07 4.25
CA CYS A 4 28.23 -16.48 4.89
C CYS A 4 27.11 -16.55 3.85
N GLY A 5 26.17 -17.44 4.08
CA GLY A 5 24.91 -17.38 3.38
C GLY A 5 24.40 -15.97 3.54
N ASP A 6 24.26 -15.30 2.44
CA ASP A 6 23.57 -14.03 2.32
C ASP A 6 22.08 -14.32 2.60
N GLU A 7 21.77 -14.60 3.86
CA GLU A 7 20.42 -14.41 4.36
C GLU A 7 20.22 -12.90 4.32
N ARG A 8 19.86 -12.42 3.14
CA ARG A 8 19.22 -11.14 3.03
C ARG A 8 18.01 -11.20 3.93
N PHE A 9 18.17 -10.72 5.13
CA PHE A 9 17.04 -10.17 5.82
C PHE A 9 16.50 -9.10 4.86
N GLU A 10 15.46 -9.43 4.11
CA GLU A 10 14.66 -8.43 3.48
C GLU A 10 14.28 -7.49 4.62
N VAL A 11 14.88 -6.31 4.62
CA VAL A 11 14.42 -5.22 5.48
C VAL A 11 13.03 -4.94 4.96
N VAL A 12 12.04 -5.61 5.56
CA VAL A 12 10.64 -5.35 5.25
C VAL A 12 10.42 -3.92 5.69
N THR A 13 10.41 -3.04 4.73
CA THR A 13 10.05 -1.65 4.97
C THR A 13 8.60 -1.64 5.40
N GLU A 14 8.37 -1.28 6.65
CA GLU A 14 7.04 -1.24 7.21
C GLU A 14 6.57 0.20 7.37
N PHE A 15 5.38 0.45 6.82
CA PHE A 15 4.67 1.70 7.01
C PHE A 15 3.59 1.50 8.05
N PHE A 16 3.62 2.30 9.11
CA PHE A 16 2.61 2.25 10.17
C PHE A 16 2.28 3.66 10.67
N GLY A 17 1.14 3.78 11.36
CA GLY A 17 0.59 5.07 11.76
C GLY A 17 -0.32 5.68 10.69
N HIS A 18 -0.96 6.78 11.03
CA HIS A 18 -1.84 7.51 10.12
C HIS A 18 -1.64 9.03 10.27
N TYR A 19 -1.84 9.74 9.16
CA TYR A 19 -1.57 11.18 9.05
C TYR A 19 -2.62 11.82 8.16
N VAL A 20 -3.05 13.04 8.51
CA VAL A 20 -3.99 13.83 7.70
C VAL A 20 -3.21 14.89 6.93
N TYR A 21 -3.41 14.95 5.63
CA TYR A 21 -2.79 15.93 4.74
C TYR A 21 -3.83 16.57 3.84
N SER A 22 -3.48 17.74 3.29
CA SER A 22 -4.30 18.42 2.28
C SER A 22 -3.88 17.99 0.87
N VAL A 23 -4.85 17.92 -0.03
CA VAL A 23 -4.63 17.80 -1.47
C VAL A 23 -4.63 19.21 -2.07
N ASP A 24 -3.57 19.56 -2.80
CA ASP A 24 -3.50 20.86 -3.43
C ASP A 24 -4.35 20.92 -4.73
N HIS A 25 -4.47 22.11 -5.31
CA HIS A 25 -5.29 22.34 -6.50
C HIS A 25 -4.80 21.59 -7.75
N LYS A 26 -3.57 21.07 -7.74
CA LYS A 26 -2.98 20.23 -8.80
C LYS A 26 -3.05 18.73 -8.49
N GLY A 27 -3.73 18.33 -7.43
CA GLY A 27 -3.82 16.94 -7.02
C GLY A 27 -2.54 16.39 -6.39
N ARG A 28 -1.67 17.25 -5.85
CA ARG A 28 -0.45 16.83 -5.17
C ARG A 28 -0.69 16.67 -3.68
N VAL A 29 -0.06 15.67 -3.10
CA VAL A 29 -0.17 15.34 -1.67
C VAL A 29 1.25 15.13 -1.12
N ALA A 30 1.54 15.73 0.02
CA ALA A 30 2.78 15.47 0.75
C ALA A 30 2.76 14.05 1.34
N ILE A 31 3.87 13.35 1.23
CA ILE A 31 4.05 12.06 1.89
C ILE A 31 4.66 12.29 3.27
N PRO A 32 4.16 11.65 4.34
CA PRO A 32 4.73 11.78 5.67
C PRO A 32 6.24 11.56 5.68
N ASN A 33 6.97 12.37 6.42
CA ASN A 33 8.43 12.29 6.45
C ASN A 33 8.93 10.89 6.89
N CYS A 34 8.26 10.28 7.88
CA CYS A 34 8.59 8.92 8.31
C CYS A 34 8.37 7.89 7.19
N PHE A 35 7.37 8.05 6.34
CA PHE A 35 7.14 7.17 5.19
C PHE A 35 8.19 7.40 4.10
N ARG A 36 8.56 8.66 3.85
CA ARG A 36 9.65 8.96 2.90
C ARG A 36 10.98 8.33 3.32
N LYS A 37 11.31 8.40 4.62
CA LYS A 37 12.51 7.77 5.18
C LYS A 37 12.46 6.24 5.15
N ALA A 38 11.27 5.67 5.20
CA ALA A 38 11.05 4.23 5.17
C ALA A 38 11.05 3.66 3.74
N LEU A 39 11.08 4.48 2.69
CA LEU A 39 11.10 4.01 1.31
C LEU A 39 12.39 3.23 1.02
N PRO A 40 12.31 2.04 0.39
CA PRO A 40 13.50 1.31 -0.04
C PRO A 40 14.34 2.16 -1.00
N GLN A 41 15.66 2.13 -0.84
CA GLN A 41 16.57 2.88 -1.72
C GLN A 41 16.46 2.44 -3.18
N GLU A 42 16.19 1.16 -3.42
CA GLU A 42 16.00 0.58 -4.75
C GLU A 42 14.81 1.18 -5.50
N SER A 43 13.85 1.72 -4.78
CA SER A 43 12.68 2.42 -5.37
C SER A 43 13.04 3.80 -5.92
N ASN A 44 14.13 4.40 -5.44
CA ASN A 44 14.63 5.72 -5.87
C ASN A 44 13.52 6.80 -5.87
N GLY A 45 12.71 6.84 -4.80
CA GLY A 45 11.58 7.76 -4.68
C GLY A 45 10.41 7.49 -5.63
N ARG A 46 10.38 6.33 -6.29
CA ARG A 46 9.33 5.93 -7.22
C ARG A 46 8.30 5.07 -6.52
N LEU A 47 7.05 5.41 -6.75
CA LEU A 47 5.88 4.77 -6.15
C LEU A 47 4.93 4.31 -7.25
N VAL A 48 4.16 3.28 -6.97
CA VAL A 48 3.09 2.80 -7.85
C VAL A 48 1.76 2.93 -7.12
N LEU A 49 0.85 3.68 -7.73
CA LEU A 49 -0.49 3.93 -7.23
C LEU A 49 -1.49 3.06 -7.97
N ASN A 50 -2.41 2.47 -7.22
CA ASN A 50 -3.49 1.66 -7.81
C ASN A 50 -4.77 1.82 -7.00
N LYS A 51 -5.90 1.44 -7.61
CA LYS A 51 -7.17 1.31 -6.90
C LYS A 51 -7.03 0.22 -5.83
N GLY A 52 -7.28 0.57 -4.59
CA GLY A 52 -7.27 -0.35 -3.45
C GLY A 52 -8.68 -0.86 -3.12
N HIS A 53 -8.75 -1.67 -2.09
CA HIS A 53 -10.03 -2.12 -1.53
C HIS A 53 -10.76 -0.96 -0.84
N ASP A 54 -12.05 -1.09 -0.66
CA ASP A 54 -12.90 -0.13 0.08
C ASP A 54 -12.79 1.32 -0.43
N ARG A 55 -12.62 1.48 -1.74
CA ARG A 55 -12.45 2.79 -2.40
C ARG A 55 -11.27 3.59 -1.86
N THR A 56 -10.19 2.91 -1.56
CA THR A 56 -8.91 3.51 -1.18
C THR A 56 -7.93 3.54 -2.36
N ILE A 57 -6.84 4.25 -2.19
CA ILE A 57 -5.71 4.22 -3.12
C ILE A 57 -4.57 3.48 -2.43
N SER A 58 -4.10 2.40 -3.02
CA SER A 58 -2.90 1.70 -2.54
C SER A 58 -1.65 2.28 -3.17
N ILE A 59 -0.61 2.48 -2.37
CA ILE A 59 0.64 3.07 -2.81
C ILE A 59 1.78 2.16 -2.39
N HIS A 60 2.46 1.61 -3.39
CA HIS A 60 3.56 0.68 -3.20
C HIS A 60 4.88 1.33 -3.61
N PRO A 61 5.95 1.19 -2.83
CA PRO A 61 7.29 1.44 -3.37
C PRO A 61 7.51 0.62 -4.63
N LEU A 62 8.20 1.17 -5.62
CA LEU A 62 8.37 0.48 -6.91
C LEU A 62 9.00 -0.90 -6.76
N SER A 63 9.98 -1.06 -5.87
CA SER A 63 10.61 -2.36 -5.60
C SER A 63 9.63 -3.38 -5.04
N VAL A 64 8.74 -2.95 -4.13
CA VAL A 64 7.68 -3.81 -3.57
C VAL A 64 6.67 -4.18 -4.65
N TRP A 65 6.25 -3.22 -5.48
CA TRP A 65 5.33 -3.48 -6.59
C TRP A 65 5.90 -4.50 -7.58
N LYS A 66 7.18 -4.41 -7.92
CA LYS A 66 7.85 -5.39 -8.77
C LYS A 66 7.80 -6.80 -8.19
N ASN A 67 7.91 -6.94 -6.88
CA ASN A 67 7.75 -8.24 -6.21
C ASN A 67 6.32 -8.75 -6.28
N VAL A 68 5.31 -7.88 -6.15
CA VAL A 68 3.89 -8.24 -6.34
C VAL A 68 3.64 -8.70 -7.77
N VAL A 69 4.10 -7.93 -8.74
CA VAL A 69 3.95 -8.27 -10.17
C VAL A 69 4.71 -9.56 -10.52
N GLY A 70 5.95 -9.68 -10.05
CA GLY A 70 6.80 -10.83 -10.34
C GLY A 70 6.48 -12.08 -9.52
N GLY A 71 5.96 -11.93 -8.31
CA GLY A 71 5.73 -13.04 -7.37
C GLY A 71 4.28 -13.51 -7.29
N THR A 72 3.32 -12.60 -7.30
CA THR A 72 1.90 -12.93 -7.05
C THR A 72 1.09 -13.04 -8.35
N LEU A 73 1.19 -12.05 -9.22
CA LEU A 73 0.38 -12.04 -10.44
C LEU A 73 0.64 -13.23 -11.37
N PRO A 74 1.89 -13.72 -11.55
CA PRO A 74 2.13 -14.89 -12.39
C PRO A 74 1.50 -16.18 -11.87
N LYS A 75 1.17 -16.24 -10.56
CA LYS A 75 0.49 -17.40 -9.95
C LYS A 75 -1.00 -17.45 -10.29
N LEU A 76 -1.58 -16.35 -10.76
CA LEU A 76 -2.95 -16.30 -11.21
C LEU A 76 -3.10 -17.02 -12.55
N SER A 77 -4.02 -17.97 -12.63
CA SER A 77 -4.28 -18.72 -13.85
C SER A 77 -4.83 -17.83 -14.96
N ILE A 78 -4.15 -17.79 -16.11
CA ILE A 78 -4.66 -17.09 -17.29
C ILE A 78 -5.85 -17.81 -17.95
N ASN A 79 -6.06 -19.08 -17.60
CA ASN A 79 -7.18 -19.87 -18.12
C ASN A 79 -8.50 -19.54 -17.43
N GLN A 80 -8.45 -18.98 -16.23
CA GLN A 80 -9.62 -18.49 -15.52
C GLN A 80 -9.88 -17.03 -15.86
N ARG A 81 -11.10 -16.72 -16.27
CA ARG A 81 -11.48 -15.38 -16.73
C ARG A 81 -11.29 -14.31 -15.65
N GLU A 82 -11.72 -14.58 -14.43
CA GLU A 82 -11.62 -13.67 -13.28
C GLU A 82 -10.16 -13.37 -12.94
N SER A 83 -9.31 -14.37 -12.94
CA SER A 83 -7.86 -14.23 -12.73
C SER A 83 -7.20 -13.36 -13.81
N ARG A 84 -7.58 -13.55 -15.08
CA ARG A 84 -7.10 -12.71 -16.19
C ARG A 84 -7.52 -11.25 -16.02
N ILE A 85 -8.79 -11.01 -15.71
CA ILE A 85 -9.32 -9.66 -15.52
C ILE A 85 -8.61 -8.97 -14.37
N LEU A 86 -8.42 -9.67 -13.24
CA LEU A 86 -7.70 -9.13 -12.09
C LEU A 86 -6.24 -8.79 -12.46
N ARG A 87 -5.54 -9.73 -13.08
CA ARG A 87 -4.13 -9.54 -13.48
C ARG A 87 -3.97 -8.36 -14.45
N TRP A 88 -4.78 -8.32 -15.48
CA TRP A 88 -4.71 -7.25 -16.48
C TRP A 88 -5.16 -5.91 -15.90
N GLY A 89 -6.22 -5.90 -15.08
CA GLY A 89 -6.72 -4.71 -14.43
C GLY A 89 -5.70 -4.08 -13.49
N LEU A 90 -5.03 -4.88 -12.67
CA LEU A 90 -3.96 -4.39 -11.79
C LEU A 90 -2.79 -3.80 -12.56
N ALA A 91 -2.35 -4.47 -13.63
CA ALA A 91 -1.24 -3.98 -14.44
C ALA A 91 -1.62 -2.74 -15.26
N ALA A 92 -2.78 -2.74 -15.90
CA ALA A 92 -3.22 -1.66 -16.77
C ALA A 92 -3.56 -0.35 -16.02
N ASN A 93 -4.00 -0.45 -14.78
CA ASN A 93 -4.39 0.70 -13.96
C ASN A 93 -3.31 1.15 -12.97
N ALA A 94 -2.14 0.54 -13.00
CA ALA A 94 -1.01 0.99 -12.19
C ALA A 94 -0.48 2.32 -12.71
N ASN A 95 -0.31 3.28 -11.80
CA ASN A 95 0.20 4.61 -12.11
C ASN A 95 1.50 4.84 -11.36
N GLU A 96 2.56 5.17 -12.06
CA GLU A 96 3.82 5.52 -11.43
C GLU A 96 3.81 6.99 -11.00
N ALA A 97 4.30 7.27 -9.81
CA ALA A 97 4.54 8.59 -9.28
C ALA A 97 5.95 8.70 -8.73
N ILE A 98 6.53 9.89 -8.82
CA ILE A 98 7.86 10.18 -8.32
C ILE A 98 7.73 11.29 -7.28
N LEU A 99 8.39 11.14 -6.13
CA LEU A 99 8.50 12.20 -5.14
C LEU A 99 9.16 13.43 -5.74
N ASP A 100 8.54 14.58 -5.57
CA ASP A 100 9.16 15.86 -5.93
C ASP A 100 10.16 16.32 -4.85
N ALA A 101 10.82 17.46 -5.10
CA ALA A 101 11.80 18.01 -4.17
C ALA A 101 11.21 18.40 -2.80
N GLN A 102 9.91 18.63 -2.71
CA GLN A 102 9.19 18.94 -1.47
C GLN A 102 8.58 17.68 -0.80
N GLY A 103 8.84 16.50 -1.32
CA GLY A 103 8.31 15.26 -0.77
C GLY A 103 6.83 15.01 -1.06
N ARG A 104 6.32 15.55 -2.17
CA ARG A 104 4.95 15.36 -2.63
C ARG A 104 4.89 14.43 -3.82
N ILE A 105 3.73 13.83 -4.04
CA ILE A 105 3.43 13.09 -5.26
C ILE A 105 2.17 13.66 -5.90
N SER A 106 2.06 13.53 -7.22
CA SER A 106 0.84 13.85 -7.96
C SER A 106 -0.05 12.62 -8.03
N ILE A 107 -1.28 12.78 -7.59
CA ILE A 107 -2.30 11.72 -7.66
C ILE A 107 -3.14 11.95 -8.91
N PRO A 108 -3.29 10.96 -9.80
CA PRO A 108 -4.19 11.07 -10.93
C PRO A 108 -5.62 11.41 -10.49
N LYS A 109 -6.26 12.32 -11.20
CA LYS A 109 -7.63 12.75 -10.87
C LYS A 109 -8.61 11.57 -10.82
N GLU A 110 -8.43 10.59 -11.69
CA GLU A 110 -9.26 9.38 -11.70
C GLU A 110 -9.18 8.62 -10.36
N LEU A 111 -8.00 8.53 -9.75
CA LEU A 111 -7.83 7.89 -8.45
C LEU A 111 -8.44 8.73 -7.32
N LEU A 112 -8.28 10.04 -7.36
CA LEU A 112 -8.92 10.94 -6.39
C LEU A 112 -10.44 10.83 -6.45
N ASP A 113 -11.01 10.85 -7.64
CA ASP A 113 -12.45 10.69 -7.87
C ASP A 113 -12.95 9.31 -7.40
N PHE A 114 -12.22 8.26 -7.72
CA PHE A 114 -12.51 6.89 -7.27
C PHE A 114 -12.59 6.80 -5.74
N ALA A 115 -11.63 7.39 -5.05
CA ALA A 115 -11.55 7.37 -3.58
C ALA A 115 -12.40 8.45 -2.90
N GLY A 116 -13.05 9.34 -3.66
CA GLY A 116 -13.83 10.45 -3.12
C GLY A 116 -12.99 11.44 -2.31
N ILE A 117 -11.72 11.61 -2.70
CA ILE A 117 -10.79 12.54 -2.05
C ILE A 117 -10.89 13.90 -2.75
N ILE A 118 -11.23 14.94 -1.99
CA ILE A 118 -11.40 16.30 -2.51
C ILE A 118 -10.31 17.24 -1.93
N ASN A 119 -10.36 17.54 -0.65
CA ASN A 119 -9.48 18.50 0.01
C ASN A 119 -8.53 17.84 1.01
N GLU A 120 -9.01 16.86 1.75
CA GLU A 120 -8.26 16.15 2.77
C GLU A 120 -8.13 14.67 2.45
N VAL A 121 -7.02 14.12 2.85
CA VAL A 121 -6.70 12.71 2.69
C VAL A 121 -6.06 12.19 3.97
N VAL A 122 -6.44 10.99 4.38
CA VAL A 122 -5.74 10.25 5.42
C VAL A 122 -4.76 9.29 4.77
N ILE A 123 -3.49 9.38 5.15
CA ILE A 123 -2.43 8.49 4.70
C ILE A 123 -2.10 7.57 5.86
N PHE A 124 -2.18 6.26 5.67
CA PHE A 124 -1.93 5.30 6.74
C PHE A 124 -1.16 4.09 6.25
N GLY A 125 -0.43 3.48 7.16
CA GLY A 125 0.39 2.32 6.88
C GLY A 125 -0.43 1.05 6.70
N GLY A 126 -0.02 0.20 5.77
CA GLY A 126 -0.57 -1.13 5.50
C GLY A 126 0.50 -2.23 5.53
N GLY A 127 1.60 -2.01 6.26
CA GLY A 127 2.74 -2.93 6.28
C GLY A 127 3.76 -2.54 5.21
N SER A 128 3.93 -3.36 4.17
CA SER A 128 4.92 -3.11 3.10
C SER A 128 4.53 -2.01 2.10
N TYR A 129 3.33 -1.48 2.21
CA TYR A 129 2.79 -0.39 1.40
C TYR A 129 1.98 0.55 2.28
N PHE A 130 1.50 1.64 1.75
CA PHE A 130 0.62 2.55 2.48
C PHE A 130 -0.61 2.92 1.63
N ILE A 131 -1.58 3.51 2.28
CA ILE A 131 -2.92 3.69 1.74
C ILE A 131 -3.32 5.15 1.89
N MET A 132 -4.03 5.67 0.90
CA MET A 132 -4.72 6.94 0.98
C MET A 132 -6.22 6.72 0.93
N ALA A 133 -6.93 7.37 1.84
CA ALA A 133 -8.38 7.31 1.92
C ALA A 133 -8.99 8.67 2.21
N ASN A 134 -10.22 8.84 1.77
CA ASN A 134 -11.10 9.89 2.27
C ASN A 134 -11.26 9.75 3.79
N PRO A 135 -11.29 10.84 4.57
CA PRO A 135 -11.45 10.77 6.02
C PRO A 135 -12.66 9.98 6.50
N GLU A 136 -13.80 10.06 5.81
CA GLU A 136 -14.98 9.27 6.17
C GLU A 136 -14.76 7.77 6.03
N ILE A 137 -14.10 7.36 4.95
CA ILE A 137 -13.76 5.94 4.72
C ILE A 137 -12.79 5.46 5.78
N PHE A 138 -11.75 6.24 6.07
CA PHE A 138 -10.80 5.90 7.12
C PHE A 138 -11.48 5.73 8.48
N ASN A 139 -12.35 6.66 8.85
CA ASN A 139 -13.08 6.59 10.12
C ASN A 139 -14.00 5.36 10.20
N LYS A 140 -14.64 4.97 9.10
CA LYS A 140 -15.44 3.73 9.04
C LYS A 140 -14.58 2.49 9.24
N LEU A 141 -13.43 2.42 8.60
CA LEU A 141 -12.48 1.30 8.75
C LEU A 141 -11.94 1.22 10.19
N GLN A 142 -11.62 2.36 10.81
CA GLN A 142 -11.18 2.39 12.20
C GLN A 142 -12.27 1.93 13.16
N LYS A 143 -13.49 2.38 12.96
CA LYS A 143 -14.63 1.95 13.77
C LYS A 143 -14.87 0.43 13.64
N GLU A 144 -14.84 -0.08 12.43
CA GLU A 144 -14.98 -1.52 12.18
C GLU A 144 -13.86 -2.32 12.86
N PHE A 145 -12.63 -1.83 12.79
CA PHE A 145 -11.49 -2.42 13.48
C PHE A 145 -11.71 -2.46 15.00
N GLU A 146 -12.09 -1.33 15.60
CA GLU A 146 -12.32 -1.25 17.05
C GLU A 146 -13.45 -2.17 17.53
N GLU A 147 -14.55 -2.23 16.76
CA GLU A 147 -15.72 -3.05 17.10
C GLU A 147 -15.48 -4.56 16.93
N ASN A 148 -14.59 -4.96 16.04
CA ASN A 148 -14.40 -6.35 15.65
C ASN A 148 -12.99 -6.89 15.93
N TYR A 149 -12.12 -6.12 16.57
CA TYR A 149 -10.73 -6.49 16.75
C TYR A 149 -10.55 -7.90 17.36
N GLU A 150 -11.20 -8.17 18.49
CA GLU A 150 -11.08 -9.47 19.16
C GLU A 150 -11.57 -10.63 18.30
N LYS A 151 -12.68 -10.43 17.58
CA LYS A 151 -13.24 -11.44 16.69
C LYS A 151 -12.32 -11.69 15.50
N TYR A 152 -11.88 -10.64 14.81
CA TYR A 152 -11.00 -10.77 13.65
C TYR A 152 -9.63 -11.37 14.04
N ALA A 153 -9.10 -10.97 15.19
CA ALA A 153 -7.86 -11.54 15.70
C ALA A 153 -7.99 -13.03 15.97
N ALA A 154 -9.04 -13.47 16.65
CA ALA A 154 -9.31 -14.89 16.90
C ALA A 154 -9.50 -15.67 15.60
N ASP A 155 -10.33 -15.17 14.68
CA ASP A 155 -10.66 -15.88 13.44
C ASP A 155 -9.47 -16.00 12.47
N LEU A 156 -8.60 -14.99 12.43
CA LEU A 156 -7.55 -14.87 11.43
C LEU A 156 -6.14 -15.21 11.96
N LEU A 157 -5.87 -14.98 13.25
CA LEU A 157 -4.56 -15.25 13.85
C LEU A 157 -4.49 -16.64 14.47
N ASP A 158 -5.55 -17.16 15.10
CA ASP A 158 -5.58 -18.50 15.68
C ASP A 158 -5.57 -19.62 14.63
N GLY A 159 -5.93 -19.30 13.38
CA GLY A 159 -5.82 -20.22 12.24
C GLY A 159 -4.43 -20.31 11.62
N SER A 160 -3.50 -19.46 12.02
CA SER A 160 -2.10 -19.45 11.58
C SER A 160 -1.19 -19.88 12.74
N GLU A 161 -1.10 -21.17 13.00
CA GLU A 161 -0.08 -21.75 13.90
C GLU A 161 1.34 -21.46 13.35
N GLY A 162 1.78 -20.23 13.39
CA GLY A 162 3.10 -19.89 12.87
C GLY A 162 3.54 -18.44 13.03
N LEU A 163 2.67 -17.55 13.49
CA LEU A 163 3.01 -16.12 13.59
C LEU A 163 3.06 -15.55 15.02
N VAL A 164 2.93 -16.37 16.05
CA VAL A 164 2.94 -15.93 17.46
C VAL A 164 4.20 -16.38 18.22
N GLU A 165 5.23 -16.85 17.55
CA GLU A 165 6.51 -17.15 18.20
C GLU A 165 7.61 -16.14 17.86
N THR A 166 7.32 -14.84 17.91
CA THR A 166 8.40 -13.84 18.04
C THR A 166 7.84 -12.53 18.59
N VAL A 167 7.60 -12.50 19.86
CA VAL A 167 7.69 -11.27 20.64
C VAL A 167 8.66 -11.52 21.80
#